data_92e00969eed6872e78741ff1ce810749
#
_entry.id   92e00969eed6872e78741ff1ce810749
#
_cell.length_a   1.000
_cell.length_b   1.000
_cell.length_c   1.000
_cell.angle_alpha   90.00
_cell.angle_beta   90.00
_cell.angle_gamma   90.00
#
_symmetry.space_group_name_H-M   'P 1'
#
loop_
_entity.id
_entity.type
_entity.pdbx_description
1 polymer ?
#
loop_
_entity_poly.entity_id
_entity_poly.type
_entity_poly.pdbx_seq_one_letter_code
_entity_poly.pdbx_strand_id
1 'polypeptide(L)'
;MTRPTLADLVAAQERLAGIARVTPVLSSGTIAGFVGRAVLLKAENLQLTGSFKIRGAYNTIAQLTDSERQAGVVTASAGNHGQAVAWAARQAGIAATIFVPEGAPMTKVDAARGYGATVTLGGEGFDEAVAAARLHVETTGATFVHAFDDPRVIAGQGTMGLELAEQLPPGPGTVVIPVGGGGLASGIAIGLRALRPELSLVGVQAAACAPFAGRAPVGPTIADGIAVKYPAELTSAILRDLLDEVVVVDDEAISQALVLLLERSKLVVEGAGAAPVAALLQGLVPGSDPVCAVLAGGNIDATTLVSVTRFGLTSSGRYLVVAIMIPDRPGQLARIVDAVAAQRANVLSVTHHREGRNIGVLETEAELTLETRDEEHSQALIAALAAEGFAVRRLT
;
A
#
# COMPACT_ATOMS: atom_id res chain seq x y z
N MET A 1 -16.92 -22.41 6.24
CA MET A 1 -15.50 -22.70 6.58
C MET A 1 -15.27 -22.42 8.05
N THR A 2 -14.40 -23.19 8.72
CA THR A 2 -14.11 -23.03 10.15
C THR A 2 -12.99 -22.00 10.37
N ARG A 3 -13.14 -21.16 11.39
CA ARG A 3 -12.10 -20.21 11.83
C ARG A 3 -10.84 -20.97 12.26
N PRO A 4 -9.64 -20.58 11.81
CA PRO A 4 -8.38 -21.15 12.30
C PRO A 4 -8.18 -20.90 13.80
N THR A 5 -7.49 -21.82 14.44
CA THR A 5 -7.12 -21.77 15.85
C THR A 5 -5.65 -21.36 16.02
N LEU A 6 -5.23 -21.08 17.26
CA LEU A 6 -3.81 -20.86 17.58
C LEU A 6 -2.95 -22.07 17.14
N ALA A 7 -3.44 -23.30 17.30
CA ALA A 7 -2.71 -24.50 16.90
C ALA A 7 -2.49 -24.55 15.37
N ASP A 8 -3.44 -24.06 14.57
CA ASP A 8 -3.29 -23.98 13.12
C ASP A 8 -2.22 -22.94 12.73
N LEU A 9 -2.12 -21.84 13.48
CA LEU A 9 -1.09 -20.80 13.28
C LEU A 9 0.31 -21.35 13.63
N VAL A 10 0.43 -22.08 14.74
CA VAL A 10 1.71 -22.72 15.13
C VAL A 10 2.12 -23.75 14.09
N ALA A 11 1.23 -24.61 13.63
CA ALA A 11 1.53 -25.56 12.57
C ALA A 11 1.90 -24.87 11.25
N ALA A 12 1.31 -23.70 10.94
CA ALA A 12 1.70 -22.87 9.79
C ALA A 12 3.11 -22.28 9.99
N GLN A 13 3.47 -21.85 11.21
CA GLN A 13 4.80 -21.34 11.53
C GLN A 13 5.87 -22.42 11.32
N GLU A 14 5.60 -23.65 11.74
CA GLU A 14 6.50 -24.79 11.50
C GLU A 14 6.72 -25.05 10.00
N ARG A 15 5.65 -25.00 9.18
CA ARG A 15 5.75 -25.17 7.72
C ARG A 15 6.52 -24.03 7.05
N LEU A 16 6.44 -22.82 7.60
CA LEU A 16 7.10 -21.62 7.09
C LEU A 16 8.53 -21.44 7.59
N ALA A 17 8.98 -22.29 8.53
CA ALA A 17 10.35 -22.24 9.05
C ALA A 17 11.39 -22.44 7.92
N GLY A 18 12.33 -21.49 7.80
CA GLY A 18 13.32 -21.47 6.72
C GLY A 18 12.78 -21.07 5.33
N ILE A 19 11.46 -20.81 5.23
CA ILE A 19 10.78 -20.38 3.99
C ILE A 19 10.46 -18.88 4.06
N ALA A 20 9.62 -18.46 5.00
CA ALA A 20 9.31 -17.05 5.20
C ALA A 20 10.37 -16.42 6.12
N ARG A 21 10.66 -15.15 5.88
CA ARG A 21 11.52 -14.35 6.78
C ARG A 21 10.75 -13.98 8.03
N VAL A 22 11.36 -14.06 9.18
CA VAL A 22 10.92 -13.34 10.37
C VAL A 22 11.33 -11.88 10.16
N THR A 23 10.37 -11.05 9.73
CA THR A 23 10.65 -9.65 9.41
C THR A 23 10.87 -8.83 10.68
N PRO A 24 11.72 -7.79 10.64
CA PRO A 24 12.01 -7.01 11.83
C PRO A 24 10.84 -6.11 12.25
N VAL A 25 10.79 -5.79 13.54
CA VAL A 25 10.07 -4.65 14.10
C VAL A 25 11.07 -3.52 14.31
N LEU A 26 10.89 -2.42 13.61
CA LEU A 26 11.79 -1.27 13.59
C LEU A 26 11.19 -0.12 14.41
N SER A 27 11.98 0.54 15.24
CA SER A 27 11.56 1.78 15.89
C SER A 27 11.68 2.97 14.92
N SER A 28 10.75 3.91 14.97
CA SER A 28 10.78 5.11 14.15
C SER A 28 10.65 6.37 15.01
N GLY A 29 11.79 6.92 15.44
CA GLY A 29 11.83 8.17 16.22
C GLY A 29 11.25 9.37 15.46
N THR A 30 11.42 9.41 14.13
CA THR A 30 10.86 10.52 13.33
C THR A 30 9.34 10.47 13.28
N ILE A 31 8.74 9.30 12.97
CA ILE A 31 7.28 9.17 12.96
C ILE A 31 6.73 9.39 14.37
N ALA A 32 7.40 8.85 15.41
CA ALA A 32 7.05 9.10 16.80
C ALA A 32 7.00 10.61 17.15
N GLY A 33 7.96 11.39 16.64
CA GLY A 33 7.97 12.84 16.81
C GLY A 33 6.79 13.56 16.16
N PHE A 34 6.33 13.09 15.00
CA PHE A 34 5.14 13.66 14.32
C PHE A 34 3.83 13.31 15.02
N VAL A 35 3.69 12.09 15.51
CA VAL A 35 2.44 11.62 16.11
C VAL A 35 2.39 11.78 17.64
N GLY A 36 3.50 12.13 18.28
CA GLY A 36 3.59 12.28 19.73
C GLY A 36 3.49 10.97 20.51
N ARG A 37 3.73 9.81 19.86
CA ARG A 37 3.59 8.46 20.42
C ARG A 37 4.79 7.60 20.08
N ALA A 38 5.08 6.58 20.89
CA ALA A 38 6.11 5.58 20.55
C ALA A 38 5.64 4.71 19.38
N VAL A 39 6.36 4.73 18.23
CA VAL A 39 5.99 4.04 17.00
C VAL A 39 6.98 2.96 16.64
N LEU A 40 6.44 1.78 16.37
CA LEU A 40 7.10 0.59 15.86
C LEU A 40 6.54 0.25 14.46
N LEU A 41 7.38 -0.31 13.59
CA LEU A 41 7.02 -0.67 12.23
C LEU A 41 7.33 -2.15 12.00
N LYS A 42 6.32 -3.00 11.81
CA LYS A 42 6.51 -4.39 11.35
C LYS A 42 6.76 -4.38 9.86
N ALA A 43 8.01 -4.59 9.46
CA ALA A 43 8.47 -4.34 8.09
C ALA A 43 8.24 -5.56 7.16
N GLU A 44 6.98 -5.92 6.90
CA GLU A 44 6.64 -7.03 6.01
C GLU A 44 6.81 -6.68 4.50
N ASN A 45 7.04 -5.42 4.17
CA ASN A 45 7.55 -5.00 2.87
C ASN A 45 8.95 -5.58 2.54
N LEU A 46 9.69 -6.06 3.55
CA LEU A 46 10.99 -6.74 3.41
C LEU A 46 10.87 -8.26 3.28
N GLN A 47 9.65 -8.81 3.26
CA GLN A 47 9.40 -10.24 3.06
C GLN A 47 9.81 -10.67 1.65
N LEU A 48 10.02 -11.97 1.44
CA LEU A 48 10.17 -12.54 0.10
C LEU A 48 8.97 -12.15 -0.79
N THR A 49 9.19 -11.94 -2.07
CA THR A 49 8.20 -11.37 -3.01
C THR A 49 7.68 -9.98 -2.64
N GLY A 50 8.28 -9.29 -1.66
CA GLY A 50 7.95 -7.93 -1.27
C GLY A 50 6.64 -7.75 -0.50
N SER A 51 6.00 -8.83 0.00
CA SER A 51 4.77 -8.73 0.79
C SER A 51 4.50 -9.97 1.64
N PHE A 52 3.61 -9.82 2.63
CA PHE A 52 3.16 -10.90 3.53
C PHE A 52 2.50 -12.09 2.82
N LYS A 53 2.06 -11.92 1.58
CA LYS A 53 1.21 -12.89 0.87
C LYS A 53 1.83 -14.28 0.73
N ILE A 54 3.17 -14.39 0.73
CA ILE A 54 3.83 -15.69 0.64
C ILE A 54 3.48 -16.61 1.81
N ARG A 55 3.23 -16.07 3.01
CA ARG A 55 2.94 -16.83 4.21
C ARG A 55 1.70 -17.71 4.01
N GLY A 56 0.59 -17.09 3.60
CA GLY A 56 -0.65 -17.82 3.32
C GLY A 56 -0.59 -18.66 2.07
N ALA A 57 0.04 -18.18 1.00
CA ALA A 57 0.17 -18.94 -0.24
C ALA A 57 0.99 -20.22 -0.04
N TYR A 58 2.15 -20.12 0.58
CA TYR A 58 2.98 -21.27 0.85
C TYR A 58 2.34 -22.25 1.83
N ASN A 59 1.77 -21.75 2.94
CA ASN A 59 1.08 -22.61 3.91
C ASN A 59 -0.08 -23.40 3.28
N THR A 60 -0.79 -22.81 2.32
CA THR A 60 -1.86 -23.50 1.59
C THR A 60 -1.29 -24.58 0.66
N ILE A 61 -0.29 -24.22 -0.16
CA ILE A 61 0.31 -25.11 -1.15
C ILE A 61 1.04 -26.29 -0.49
N ALA A 62 1.69 -26.07 0.66
CA ALA A 62 2.38 -27.11 1.42
C ALA A 62 1.43 -28.20 1.98
N GLN A 63 0.12 -27.92 2.07
CA GLN A 63 -0.90 -28.83 2.60
C GLN A 63 -1.67 -29.58 1.50
N LEU A 64 -1.31 -29.40 0.22
CA LEU A 64 -1.97 -30.07 -0.89
C LEU A 64 -1.67 -31.58 -0.88
N THR A 65 -2.68 -32.37 -1.13
CA THR A 65 -2.55 -33.81 -1.38
C THR A 65 -1.79 -34.07 -2.69
N ASP A 66 -1.30 -35.31 -2.88
CA ASP A 66 -0.56 -35.65 -4.10
C ASP A 66 -1.41 -35.48 -5.36
N SER A 67 -2.71 -35.72 -5.30
CA SER A 67 -3.63 -35.49 -6.42
C SER A 67 -3.81 -34.02 -6.73
N GLU A 68 -3.96 -33.16 -5.71
CA GLU A 68 -4.05 -31.72 -5.88
C GLU A 68 -2.73 -31.12 -6.42
N ARG A 69 -1.58 -31.64 -5.96
CA ARG A 69 -0.27 -31.23 -6.47
C ARG A 69 -0.08 -31.57 -7.95
N GLN A 70 -0.58 -32.72 -8.40
CA GLN A 70 -0.55 -33.12 -9.81
C GLN A 70 -1.46 -32.26 -10.68
N ALA A 71 -2.64 -31.89 -10.17
CA ALA A 71 -3.57 -31.01 -10.87
C ALA A 71 -3.10 -29.56 -10.95
N GLY A 72 -2.21 -29.15 -10.03
CA GLY A 72 -1.68 -27.79 -9.96
C GLY A 72 -2.54 -26.82 -9.17
N VAL A 73 -2.12 -25.56 -9.15
CA VAL A 73 -2.81 -24.48 -8.44
C VAL A 73 -3.22 -23.36 -9.37
N VAL A 74 -4.31 -22.68 -9.03
CA VAL A 74 -4.80 -21.54 -9.78
C VAL A 74 -5.24 -20.42 -8.84
N THR A 75 -5.04 -19.18 -9.26
CA THR A 75 -5.60 -18.00 -8.59
C THR A 75 -5.91 -16.89 -9.59
N ALA A 76 -6.70 -15.90 -9.14
CA ALA A 76 -6.92 -14.66 -9.88
C ALA A 76 -6.31 -13.51 -9.11
N SER A 77 -5.21 -12.92 -9.61
CA SER A 77 -4.58 -11.74 -9.02
C SER A 77 -3.44 -11.22 -9.90
N ALA A 78 -3.50 -9.95 -10.27
CA ALA A 78 -2.38 -9.27 -10.92
C ALA A 78 -1.32 -8.75 -9.93
N GLY A 79 -1.57 -8.81 -8.59
CA GLY A 79 -0.72 -8.20 -7.57
C GLY A 79 0.03 -9.21 -6.69
N ASN A 80 0.23 -8.83 -5.44
CA ASN A 80 1.01 -9.57 -4.44
C ASN A 80 0.61 -11.03 -4.26
N HIS A 81 -0.70 -11.33 -4.37
CA HIS A 81 -1.17 -12.71 -4.20
C HIS A 81 -0.78 -13.61 -5.36
N GLY A 82 -0.93 -13.14 -6.61
CA GLY A 82 -0.49 -13.90 -7.80
C GLY A 82 1.00 -14.23 -7.75
N GLN A 83 1.84 -13.24 -7.42
CA GLN A 83 3.28 -13.42 -7.26
C GLN A 83 3.61 -14.43 -6.15
N ALA A 84 2.92 -14.34 -5.01
CA ALA A 84 3.13 -15.24 -3.87
C ALA A 84 2.74 -16.69 -4.21
N VAL A 85 1.62 -16.91 -4.91
CA VAL A 85 1.18 -18.24 -5.38
C VAL A 85 2.17 -18.79 -6.40
N ALA A 86 2.59 -17.99 -7.39
CA ALA A 86 3.58 -18.39 -8.39
C ALA A 86 4.90 -18.81 -7.73
N TRP A 87 5.41 -18.00 -6.80
CA TRP A 87 6.63 -18.29 -6.06
C TRP A 87 6.50 -19.57 -5.21
N ALA A 88 5.42 -19.70 -4.44
CA ALA A 88 5.20 -20.85 -3.57
C ALA A 88 5.01 -22.16 -4.36
N ALA A 89 4.30 -22.12 -5.48
CA ALA A 89 4.14 -23.26 -6.38
C ALA A 89 5.49 -23.70 -6.97
N ARG A 90 6.33 -22.73 -7.39
CA ARG A 90 7.70 -23.02 -7.86
C ARG A 90 8.53 -23.72 -6.79
N GLN A 91 8.47 -23.25 -5.53
CA GLN A 91 9.21 -23.90 -4.41
C GLN A 91 8.74 -25.34 -4.18
N ALA A 92 7.46 -25.59 -4.38
CA ALA A 92 6.85 -26.90 -4.23
C ALA A 92 6.95 -27.81 -5.47
N GLY A 93 7.48 -27.31 -6.60
CA GLY A 93 7.53 -28.02 -7.88
C GLY A 93 6.14 -28.30 -8.49
N ILE A 94 5.18 -27.39 -8.27
CA ILE A 94 3.78 -27.50 -8.70
C ILE A 94 3.51 -26.49 -9.81
N ALA A 95 2.73 -26.88 -10.82
CA ALA A 95 2.26 -25.96 -11.86
C ALA A 95 1.32 -24.89 -11.27
N ALA A 96 1.51 -23.62 -11.67
CA ALA A 96 0.63 -22.54 -11.27
C ALA A 96 0.09 -21.79 -12.48
N THR A 97 -1.23 -21.52 -12.48
CA THR A 97 -1.90 -20.68 -13.47
C THR A 97 -2.46 -19.44 -12.76
N ILE A 98 -2.10 -18.25 -13.23
CA ILE A 98 -2.53 -16.99 -12.66
C ILE A 98 -3.43 -16.28 -13.69
N PHE A 99 -4.68 -16.07 -13.35
CA PHE A 99 -5.60 -15.28 -14.15
C PHE A 99 -5.50 -13.81 -13.77
N VAL A 100 -5.38 -12.94 -14.77
CA VAL A 100 -5.26 -11.49 -14.60
C VAL A 100 -6.20 -10.78 -15.57
N PRO A 101 -6.75 -9.60 -15.22
CA PRO A 101 -7.49 -8.77 -16.16
C PRO A 101 -6.63 -8.34 -17.35
N GLU A 102 -7.24 -8.08 -18.51
CA GLU A 102 -6.53 -7.63 -19.71
C GLU A 102 -5.77 -6.32 -19.51
N GLY A 103 -6.30 -5.41 -18.67
CA GLY A 103 -5.67 -4.15 -18.31
C GLY A 103 -4.62 -4.25 -17.18
N ALA A 104 -4.19 -5.44 -16.78
CA ALA A 104 -3.20 -5.59 -15.70
C ALA A 104 -1.84 -4.99 -16.09
N PRO A 105 -1.15 -4.25 -15.20
CA PRO A 105 0.18 -3.72 -15.46
C PRO A 105 1.18 -4.84 -15.83
N MET A 106 1.89 -4.66 -16.95
CA MET A 106 2.82 -5.66 -17.48
C MET A 106 3.93 -6.00 -16.48
N THR A 107 4.40 -5.04 -15.68
CA THR A 107 5.39 -5.26 -14.63
C THR A 107 4.94 -6.31 -13.61
N LYS A 108 3.66 -6.30 -13.22
CA LYS A 108 3.07 -7.28 -12.30
C LYS A 108 2.88 -8.65 -12.96
N VAL A 109 2.50 -8.67 -14.24
CA VAL A 109 2.38 -9.90 -15.06
C VAL A 109 3.74 -10.58 -15.21
N ASP A 110 4.77 -9.81 -15.57
CA ASP A 110 6.12 -10.32 -15.78
C ASP A 110 6.76 -10.82 -14.49
N ALA A 111 6.44 -10.21 -13.35
CA ALA A 111 6.87 -10.72 -12.05
C ALA A 111 6.32 -12.14 -11.76
N ALA A 112 5.04 -12.38 -12.03
CA ALA A 112 4.44 -13.71 -11.87
C ALA A 112 5.05 -14.74 -12.85
N ARG A 113 5.25 -14.35 -14.11
CA ARG A 113 5.97 -15.19 -15.11
C ARG A 113 7.41 -15.48 -14.70
N GLY A 114 8.10 -14.51 -14.13
CA GLY A 114 9.48 -14.67 -13.61
C GLY A 114 9.58 -15.74 -12.51
N TYR A 115 8.51 -15.98 -11.77
CA TYR A 115 8.40 -17.08 -10.83
C TYR A 115 7.99 -18.42 -11.47
N GLY A 116 7.77 -18.47 -12.79
CA GLY A 116 7.48 -19.71 -13.53
C GLY A 116 5.99 -20.04 -13.66
N ALA A 117 5.08 -19.12 -13.31
CA ALA A 117 3.65 -19.33 -13.50
C ALA A 117 3.22 -19.10 -14.96
N THR A 118 2.22 -19.85 -15.39
CA THR A 118 1.45 -19.53 -16.60
C THR A 118 0.50 -18.39 -16.27
N VAL A 119 0.65 -17.26 -16.98
CA VAL A 119 -0.26 -16.11 -16.80
C VAL A 119 -1.23 -16.04 -17.96
N THR A 120 -2.52 -16.08 -17.65
CA THR A 120 -3.64 -16.08 -18.61
C THR A 120 -4.49 -14.83 -18.41
N LEU A 121 -4.83 -14.15 -19.50
CA LEU A 121 -5.80 -13.06 -19.47
C LEU A 121 -7.20 -13.62 -19.27
N GLY A 122 -7.96 -13.05 -18.33
CA GLY A 122 -9.28 -13.55 -17.92
C GLY A 122 -10.32 -12.43 -17.88
N GLY A 123 -10.58 -11.76 -19.01
CA GLY A 123 -11.61 -10.72 -19.15
C GLY A 123 -11.13 -9.32 -18.78
N GLU A 124 -12.04 -8.33 -18.84
CA GLU A 124 -11.72 -6.90 -18.68
C GLU A 124 -11.47 -6.52 -17.20
N GLY A 125 -12.11 -7.20 -16.25
CA GLY A 125 -12.07 -6.86 -14.82
C GLY A 125 -11.64 -8.02 -13.92
N PHE A 126 -11.47 -7.70 -12.63
CA PHE A 126 -11.05 -8.66 -11.61
C PHE A 126 -12.08 -9.79 -11.42
N ASP A 127 -13.37 -9.47 -11.42
CA ASP A 127 -14.43 -10.45 -11.18
C ASP A 127 -14.50 -11.48 -12.33
N GLU A 128 -14.24 -11.05 -13.57
CA GLU A 128 -14.14 -11.89 -14.75
C GLU A 128 -12.89 -12.79 -14.70
N ALA A 129 -11.76 -12.25 -14.25
CA ALA A 129 -10.57 -13.07 -14.02
C ALA A 129 -10.81 -14.15 -12.95
N VAL A 130 -11.56 -13.84 -11.89
CA VAL A 130 -11.98 -14.83 -10.88
C VAL A 130 -12.89 -15.89 -11.49
N ALA A 131 -13.86 -15.49 -12.31
CA ALA A 131 -14.76 -16.43 -12.99
C ALA A 131 -14.00 -17.37 -13.93
N ALA A 132 -13.06 -16.85 -14.72
CA ALA A 132 -12.19 -17.63 -15.60
C ALA A 132 -11.30 -18.61 -14.80
N ALA A 133 -10.74 -18.19 -13.68
CA ALA A 133 -9.97 -19.04 -12.79
C ALA A 133 -10.83 -20.19 -12.19
N ARG A 134 -12.08 -19.91 -11.83
CA ARG A 134 -13.02 -20.94 -11.33
C ARG A 134 -13.39 -21.95 -12.42
N LEU A 135 -13.64 -21.49 -13.65
CA LEU A 135 -13.87 -22.38 -14.78
C LEU A 135 -12.66 -23.28 -15.06
N HIS A 136 -11.45 -22.73 -14.91
CA HIS A 136 -10.22 -23.53 -15.00
C HIS A 136 -10.15 -24.62 -13.93
N VAL A 137 -10.57 -24.34 -12.70
CA VAL A 137 -10.69 -25.37 -11.63
C VAL A 137 -11.63 -26.51 -12.05
N GLU A 138 -12.81 -26.17 -12.58
CA GLU A 138 -13.81 -27.14 -13.00
C GLU A 138 -13.31 -28.06 -14.12
N THR A 139 -12.50 -27.52 -15.03
CA THR A 139 -12.02 -28.26 -16.20
C THR A 139 -10.74 -29.06 -15.96
N THR A 140 -9.88 -28.62 -15.02
CA THR A 140 -8.55 -29.22 -14.79
C THR A 140 -8.42 -29.94 -13.45
N GLY A 141 -9.32 -29.66 -12.51
CA GLY A 141 -9.20 -30.12 -11.12
C GLY A 141 -8.15 -29.38 -10.30
N ALA A 142 -7.57 -28.30 -10.84
CA ALA A 142 -6.56 -27.49 -10.12
C ALA A 142 -7.14 -26.89 -8.83
N THR A 143 -6.32 -26.72 -7.80
CA THR A 143 -6.74 -26.12 -6.54
C THR A 143 -6.75 -24.61 -6.63
N PHE A 144 -7.89 -23.98 -6.33
CA PHE A 144 -7.99 -22.53 -6.23
C PHE A 144 -7.39 -22.03 -4.92
N VAL A 145 -6.35 -21.20 -5.00
CA VAL A 145 -5.73 -20.55 -3.83
C VAL A 145 -6.36 -19.18 -3.65
N HIS A 146 -7.25 -19.06 -2.64
CA HIS A 146 -7.97 -17.82 -2.37
C HIS A 146 -7.03 -16.75 -1.76
N ALA A 147 -7.27 -15.47 -2.10
CA ALA A 147 -6.35 -14.38 -1.69
C ALA A 147 -6.41 -14.05 -0.17
N PHE A 148 -7.52 -14.42 0.51
CA PHE A 148 -7.74 -14.08 1.93
C PHE A 148 -8.78 -14.96 2.65
N ASP A 149 -9.82 -15.47 1.99
CA ASP A 149 -10.95 -16.18 2.64
C ASP A 149 -10.78 -17.71 2.56
N ASP A 150 -9.67 -18.20 3.05
CA ASP A 150 -9.36 -19.62 3.22
C ASP A 150 -8.69 -19.83 4.58
N PRO A 151 -9.13 -20.79 5.41
CA PRO A 151 -8.52 -21.03 6.72
C PRO A 151 -7.00 -21.27 6.66
N ARG A 152 -6.50 -21.96 5.62
CA ARG A 152 -5.07 -22.22 5.44
C ARG A 152 -4.31 -20.94 5.11
N VAL A 153 -4.91 -20.06 4.31
CA VAL A 153 -4.34 -18.74 4.01
C VAL A 153 -4.30 -17.90 5.27
N ILE A 154 -5.42 -17.79 6.01
CA ILE A 154 -5.50 -17.03 7.26
C ILE A 154 -4.49 -17.54 8.29
N ALA A 155 -4.35 -18.87 8.45
CA ALA A 155 -3.37 -19.46 9.36
C ALA A 155 -1.92 -19.09 8.98
N GLY A 156 -1.57 -19.13 7.70
CA GLY A 156 -0.27 -18.69 7.21
C GLY A 156 0.01 -17.22 7.51
N GLN A 157 -0.96 -16.32 7.26
CA GLN A 157 -0.86 -14.89 7.59
C GLN A 157 -0.76 -14.67 9.11
N GLY A 158 -1.40 -15.53 9.89
CA GLY A 158 -1.42 -15.47 11.36
C GLY A 158 -0.05 -15.72 12.01
N THR A 159 0.89 -16.32 11.29
CA THR A 159 2.28 -16.46 11.78
C THR A 159 2.93 -15.12 12.07
N MET A 160 2.50 -14.04 11.41
CA MET A 160 2.90 -12.67 11.76
C MET A 160 2.38 -12.26 13.15
N GLY A 161 1.20 -12.70 13.54
CA GLY A 161 0.67 -12.49 14.90
C GLY A 161 1.53 -13.18 15.95
N LEU A 162 2.04 -14.38 15.67
CA LEU A 162 2.98 -15.08 16.56
C LEU A 162 4.31 -14.31 16.68
N GLU A 163 4.87 -13.86 15.56
CA GLU A 163 6.08 -13.02 15.55
C GLU A 163 5.90 -11.72 16.35
N LEU A 164 4.76 -11.03 16.14
CA LEU A 164 4.46 -9.79 16.89
C LEU A 164 4.30 -10.03 18.39
N ALA A 165 3.72 -11.16 18.80
CA ALA A 165 3.60 -11.50 20.20
C ALA A 165 4.96 -11.60 20.92
N GLU A 166 5.99 -12.07 20.20
CA GLU A 166 7.37 -12.20 20.71
C GLU A 166 8.18 -10.89 20.56
N GLN A 167 7.97 -10.14 19.46
CA GLN A 167 8.78 -8.98 19.12
C GLN A 167 8.36 -7.69 19.81
N LEU A 168 7.08 -7.58 20.19
CA LEU A 168 6.58 -6.38 20.86
C LEU A 168 6.97 -6.35 22.33
N PRO A 169 7.22 -5.16 22.91
CA PRO A 169 7.46 -5.02 24.33
C PRO A 169 6.32 -5.62 25.18
N PRO A 170 6.60 -6.12 26.38
CA PRO A 170 5.55 -6.61 27.27
C PRO A 170 4.61 -5.50 27.71
N GLY A 171 3.36 -5.85 28.05
CA GLY A 171 2.32 -4.92 28.50
C GLY A 171 1.42 -4.40 27.38
N PRO A 172 0.58 -3.40 27.69
CA PRO A 172 -0.37 -2.85 26.72
C PRO A 172 0.34 -2.19 25.55
N GLY A 173 -0.37 -2.05 24.45
CA GLY A 173 0.08 -1.43 23.21
C GLY A 173 -1.02 -1.52 22.16
N THR A 174 -0.74 -1.01 20.97
CA THR A 174 -1.71 -1.02 19.87
C THR A 174 -1.05 -1.58 18.60
N VAL A 175 -1.73 -2.49 17.90
CA VAL A 175 -1.30 -2.98 16.59
C VAL A 175 -2.27 -2.48 15.52
N VAL A 176 -1.73 -1.78 14.52
CA VAL A 176 -2.49 -1.16 13.43
C VAL A 176 -2.26 -1.95 12.16
N ILE A 177 -3.35 -2.49 11.59
CA ILE A 177 -3.29 -3.51 10.55
C ILE A 177 -4.07 -3.05 9.32
N PRO A 178 -3.49 -3.08 8.11
CA PRO A 178 -4.24 -2.76 6.90
C PRO A 178 -5.26 -3.85 6.57
N VAL A 179 -6.50 -3.45 6.26
CA VAL A 179 -7.62 -4.36 6.04
C VAL A 179 -8.18 -4.20 4.62
N GLY A 180 -7.84 -5.18 3.74
CA GLY A 180 -8.54 -5.38 2.47
C GLY A 180 -9.61 -6.48 2.62
N GLY A 181 -9.36 -7.67 2.08
CA GLY A 181 -10.24 -8.83 2.27
C GLY A 181 -10.19 -9.46 3.66
N GLY A 182 -9.38 -8.96 4.56
CA GLY A 182 -9.37 -9.33 5.98
C GLY A 182 -8.46 -10.50 6.37
N GLY A 183 -7.87 -11.25 5.42
CA GLY A 183 -7.10 -12.46 5.73
C GLY A 183 -5.87 -12.21 6.62
N LEU A 184 -5.12 -11.13 6.38
CA LEU A 184 -3.98 -10.72 7.21
C LEU A 184 -4.44 -10.34 8.62
N ALA A 185 -5.39 -9.42 8.70
CA ALA A 185 -5.88 -8.91 9.98
C ALA A 185 -6.54 -10.02 10.80
N SER A 186 -7.28 -10.93 10.16
CA SER A 186 -7.85 -12.13 10.83
C SER A 186 -6.76 -13.02 11.43
N GLY A 187 -5.71 -13.33 10.65
CA GLY A 187 -4.62 -14.16 11.14
C GLY A 187 -3.86 -13.52 12.30
N ILE A 188 -3.48 -12.25 12.17
CA ILE A 188 -2.80 -11.49 13.25
C ILE A 188 -3.68 -11.44 14.50
N ALA A 189 -4.98 -11.13 14.33
CA ALA A 189 -5.90 -11.00 15.46
C ALA A 189 -6.08 -12.33 16.21
N ILE A 190 -6.19 -13.47 15.52
CA ILE A 190 -6.25 -14.79 16.16
C ILE A 190 -5.01 -15.03 17.03
N GLY A 191 -3.82 -14.80 16.50
CA GLY A 191 -2.56 -14.99 17.21
C GLY A 191 -2.44 -14.07 18.43
N LEU A 192 -2.67 -12.77 18.25
CA LEU A 192 -2.50 -11.79 19.31
C LEU A 192 -3.57 -11.90 20.40
N ARG A 193 -4.84 -12.16 20.06
CA ARG A 193 -5.88 -12.39 21.08
C ARG A 193 -5.59 -13.60 21.97
N ALA A 194 -4.94 -14.62 21.41
CA ALA A 194 -4.57 -15.81 22.18
C ALA A 194 -3.32 -15.60 23.05
N LEU A 195 -2.33 -14.83 22.60
CA LEU A 195 -1.02 -14.71 23.25
C LEU A 195 -0.82 -13.38 23.98
N ARG A 196 -1.44 -12.30 23.51
CA ARG A 196 -1.28 -10.92 24.01
C ARG A 196 -2.64 -10.19 24.03
N PRO A 197 -3.63 -10.69 24.81
CA PRO A 197 -4.99 -10.14 24.83
C PRO A 197 -5.08 -8.68 25.29
N GLU A 198 -4.03 -8.17 25.96
CA GLU A 198 -3.92 -6.78 26.40
C GLU A 198 -3.61 -5.78 25.27
N LEU A 199 -3.25 -6.25 24.07
CA LEU A 199 -3.00 -5.39 22.93
C LEU A 199 -4.31 -4.95 22.26
N SER A 200 -4.42 -3.66 21.95
CA SER A 200 -5.50 -3.15 21.10
C SER A 200 -5.20 -3.44 19.62
N LEU A 201 -6.24 -3.87 18.88
CA LEU A 201 -6.13 -4.22 17.45
C LEU A 201 -7.00 -3.29 16.61
N VAL A 202 -6.37 -2.44 15.82
CA VAL A 202 -7.04 -1.44 14.98
C VAL A 202 -6.85 -1.79 13.51
N GLY A 203 -7.96 -1.96 12.79
CA GLY A 203 -7.97 -2.12 11.34
C GLY A 203 -7.93 -0.78 10.63
N VAL A 204 -7.26 -0.71 9.47
CA VAL A 204 -7.25 0.50 8.62
C VAL A 204 -7.72 0.15 7.22
N GLN A 205 -8.67 0.93 6.70
CA GLN A 205 -9.15 0.84 5.32
C GLN A 205 -8.97 2.16 4.56
N ALA A 206 -8.87 2.07 3.22
CA ALA A 206 -8.86 3.24 2.36
C ALA A 206 -10.27 3.79 2.18
N ALA A 207 -10.45 5.13 2.20
CA ALA A 207 -11.75 5.79 2.12
C ALA A 207 -12.54 5.42 0.85
N ALA A 208 -11.86 5.17 -0.25
CA ALA A 208 -12.49 4.74 -1.49
C ALA A 208 -13.06 3.32 -1.43
N CYS A 209 -12.63 2.48 -0.47
CA CYS A 209 -13.06 1.10 -0.32
C CYS A 209 -12.99 0.64 1.14
N ALA A 210 -14.03 0.94 1.94
CA ALA A 210 -14.03 0.70 3.38
C ALA A 210 -15.28 -0.07 3.87
N PRO A 211 -15.56 -1.28 3.35
CA PRO A 211 -16.76 -2.02 3.69
C PRO A 211 -16.81 -2.48 5.17
N PHE A 212 -15.68 -2.76 5.81
CA PHE A 212 -15.63 -3.11 7.24
C PHE A 212 -15.93 -1.91 8.15
N ALA A 213 -15.75 -0.68 7.64
CA ALA A 213 -16.21 0.55 8.31
C ALA A 213 -17.64 0.95 7.89
N GLY A 214 -18.38 0.07 7.21
CA GLY A 214 -19.76 0.31 6.78
C GLY A 214 -19.91 1.28 5.60
N ARG A 215 -18.85 1.54 4.84
CA ARG A 215 -18.87 2.47 3.68
C ARG A 215 -18.88 1.69 2.37
N ALA A 216 -19.77 2.09 1.45
CA ALA A 216 -19.78 1.53 0.10
C ALA A 216 -18.52 1.94 -0.68
N PRO A 217 -18.02 1.07 -1.59
CA PRO A 217 -16.92 1.43 -2.49
C PRO A 217 -17.32 2.59 -3.41
N VAL A 218 -16.44 3.60 -3.54
CA VAL A 218 -16.73 4.81 -4.35
C VAL A 218 -15.75 5.01 -5.51
N GLY A 219 -14.67 4.23 -5.59
CA GLY A 219 -13.72 4.37 -6.69
C GLY A 219 -12.38 3.66 -6.49
N PRO A 220 -11.39 3.96 -7.32
CA PRO A 220 -10.03 3.48 -7.16
C PRO A 220 -9.33 4.16 -5.97
N THR A 221 -8.26 3.54 -5.48
CA THR A 221 -7.36 4.08 -4.46
C THR A 221 -5.92 3.66 -4.78
N ILE A 222 -4.95 4.47 -4.35
CA ILE A 222 -3.52 4.11 -4.43
C ILE A 222 -3.16 2.92 -3.52
N ALA A 223 -4.03 2.58 -2.58
CA ALA A 223 -3.91 1.41 -1.71
C ALA A 223 -4.61 0.18 -2.33
N ASP A 224 -4.27 -0.18 -3.59
CA ASP A 224 -4.87 -1.27 -4.36
C ASP A 224 -4.88 -2.61 -3.61
N GLY A 225 -3.85 -2.89 -2.80
CA GLY A 225 -3.75 -4.10 -1.97
C GLY A 225 -4.84 -4.25 -0.90
N ILE A 226 -5.54 -3.16 -0.55
CA ILE A 226 -6.69 -3.18 0.37
C ILE A 226 -8.01 -2.75 -0.26
N ALA A 227 -8.05 -2.56 -1.57
CA ALA A 227 -9.27 -2.16 -2.31
C ALA A 227 -10.21 -3.35 -2.59
N VAL A 228 -10.66 -4.02 -1.55
CA VAL A 228 -11.59 -5.16 -1.66
C VAL A 228 -13.02 -4.70 -1.44
N LYS A 229 -13.81 -4.70 -2.51
CA LYS A 229 -15.18 -4.16 -2.53
C LYS A 229 -16.17 -4.96 -1.68
N TYR A 230 -16.02 -6.28 -1.69
CA TYR A 230 -16.96 -7.20 -1.04
C TYR A 230 -16.22 -8.05 0.00
N PRO A 231 -16.49 -7.83 1.29
CA PRO A 231 -15.96 -8.68 2.36
C PRO A 231 -16.47 -10.12 2.20
N ALA A 232 -15.62 -11.08 2.51
CA ALA A 232 -16.01 -12.48 2.54
C ALA A 232 -16.54 -12.89 3.92
N GLU A 233 -17.26 -14.00 3.99
CA GLU A 233 -17.99 -14.38 5.20
C GLU A 233 -17.08 -14.74 6.36
N LEU A 234 -16.06 -15.59 6.13
CA LEU A 234 -15.17 -16.06 7.19
C LEU A 234 -14.35 -14.92 7.80
N THR A 235 -13.67 -14.12 6.96
CA THR A 235 -12.86 -13.00 7.44
C THR A 235 -13.72 -11.94 8.11
N SER A 236 -14.93 -11.67 7.62
CA SER A 236 -15.86 -10.71 8.25
C SER A 236 -16.30 -11.15 9.64
N ALA A 237 -16.59 -12.44 9.82
CA ALA A 237 -16.97 -12.98 11.14
C ALA A 237 -15.80 -12.85 12.13
N ILE A 238 -14.57 -13.16 11.70
CA ILE A 238 -13.38 -13.08 12.54
C ILE A 238 -13.08 -11.64 12.94
N LEU A 239 -13.08 -10.71 11.98
CA LEU A 239 -12.71 -9.31 12.25
C LEU A 239 -13.74 -8.60 13.14
N ARG A 240 -15.03 -8.88 12.96
CA ARG A 240 -16.09 -8.34 13.83
C ARG A 240 -15.93 -8.77 15.29
N ASP A 241 -15.41 -9.99 15.51
CA ASP A 241 -15.20 -10.56 16.85
C ASP A 241 -13.88 -10.08 17.47
N LEU A 242 -12.83 -9.84 16.70
CA LEU A 242 -11.47 -9.71 17.22
C LEU A 242 -10.84 -8.32 17.06
N LEU A 243 -11.28 -7.47 16.14
CA LEU A 243 -10.80 -6.09 16.08
C LEU A 243 -11.55 -5.22 17.08
N ASP A 244 -10.84 -4.30 17.70
CA ASP A 244 -11.45 -3.30 18.59
C ASP A 244 -12.08 -2.16 17.78
N GLU A 245 -11.43 -1.77 16.67
CA GLU A 245 -11.90 -0.67 15.81
C GLU A 245 -11.42 -0.82 14.38
N VAL A 246 -12.13 -0.17 13.44
CA VAL A 246 -11.71 0.02 12.06
C VAL A 246 -11.78 1.50 11.72
N VAL A 247 -10.63 2.09 11.39
CA VAL A 247 -10.50 3.49 10.97
C VAL A 247 -10.29 3.60 9.46
N VAL A 248 -10.54 4.79 8.91
CA VAL A 248 -10.52 5.03 7.46
C VAL A 248 -9.62 6.21 7.15
N VAL A 249 -8.73 6.03 6.16
CA VAL A 249 -7.79 7.04 5.68
C VAL A 249 -7.99 7.32 4.20
N ASP A 250 -7.72 8.53 3.75
CA ASP A 250 -7.78 8.91 2.34
C ASP A 250 -6.42 8.74 1.63
N ASP A 251 -6.44 8.87 0.31
CA ASP A 251 -5.24 8.71 -0.51
C ASP A 251 -4.21 9.83 -0.29
N GLU A 252 -4.64 11.00 0.15
CA GLU A 252 -3.73 12.09 0.51
C GLU A 252 -2.88 11.72 1.72
N ALA A 253 -3.50 11.28 2.80
CA ALA A 253 -2.79 10.82 3.99
C ALA A 253 -1.89 9.62 3.70
N ILE A 254 -2.36 8.67 2.87
CA ILE A 254 -1.54 7.52 2.44
C ILE A 254 -0.31 7.99 1.66
N SER A 255 -0.47 8.97 0.77
CA SER A 255 0.65 9.54 -0.01
C SER A 255 1.68 10.24 0.89
N GLN A 256 1.24 11.00 1.87
CA GLN A 256 2.11 11.64 2.86
C GLN A 256 2.87 10.60 3.69
N ALA A 257 2.20 9.54 4.12
CA ALA A 257 2.81 8.43 4.84
C ALA A 257 3.87 7.69 3.99
N LEU A 258 3.61 7.48 2.69
CA LEU A 258 4.56 6.88 1.75
C LEU A 258 5.85 7.71 1.63
N VAL A 259 5.72 9.02 1.45
CA VAL A 259 6.87 9.94 1.36
C VAL A 259 7.65 9.92 2.67
N LEU A 260 6.97 9.97 3.82
CA LEU A 260 7.60 9.94 5.13
C LEU A 260 8.37 8.63 5.38
N LEU A 261 7.77 7.47 5.04
CA LEU A 261 8.42 6.16 5.14
C LEU A 261 9.67 6.07 4.26
N LEU A 262 9.58 6.55 3.02
CA LEU A 262 10.70 6.58 2.08
C LEU A 262 11.83 7.49 2.59
N GLU A 263 11.51 8.72 2.97
CA GLU A 263 12.51 9.73 3.34
C GLU A 263 13.13 9.49 4.72
N ARG A 264 12.35 9.04 5.69
CA ARG A 264 12.77 8.99 7.09
C ARG A 264 13.07 7.59 7.60
N SER A 265 12.31 6.59 7.16
CA SER A 265 12.54 5.20 7.54
C SER A 265 13.37 4.41 6.51
N LYS A 266 13.60 4.98 5.30
CA LYS A 266 14.30 4.34 4.18
C LYS A 266 13.61 3.03 3.72
N LEU A 267 12.28 2.99 3.88
CA LEU A 267 11.48 1.85 3.50
C LEU A 267 10.62 2.21 2.28
N VAL A 268 10.72 1.37 1.25
CA VAL A 268 9.80 1.41 0.11
C VAL A 268 8.60 0.55 0.48
N VAL A 269 7.41 1.18 0.50
CA VAL A 269 6.14 0.56 0.90
C VAL A 269 5.10 0.85 -0.18
N GLU A 270 4.14 -0.04 -0.39
CA GLU A 270 2.98 0.23 -1.24
C GLU A 270 1.87 0.95 -0.46
N GLY A 271 0.86 1.51 -1.15
CA GLY A 271 -0.21 2.27 -0.50
C GLY A 271 -0.93 1.51 0.62
N ALA A 272 -1.21 0.21 0.39
CA ALA A 272 -1.82 -0.64 1.41
C ALA A 272 -0.94 -0.80 2.66
N GLY A 273 0.38 -0.88 2.49
CA GLY A 273 1.33 -0.97 3.61
C GLY A 273 1.54 0.36 4.33
N ALA A 274 1.31 1.50 3.66
CA ALA A 274 1.43 2.83 4.26
C ALA A 274 0.18 3.28 5.03
N ALA A 275 -1.00 2.70 4.75
CA ALA A 275 -2.27 3.07 5.38
C ALA A 275 -2.24 3.08 6.92
N PRO A 276 -1.59 2.14 7.63
CA PRO A 276 -1.46 2.20 9.09
C PRO A 276 -0.70 3.44 9.58
N VAL A 277 0.35 3.85 8.87
CA VAL A 277 1.11 5.07 9.22
C VAL A 277 0.28 6.32 8.91
N ALA A 278 -0.49 6.33 7.82
CA ALA A 278 -1.44 7.41 7.52
C ALA A 278 -2.46 7.61 8.65
N ALA A 279 -3.02 6.53 9.18
CA ALA A 279 -3.95 6.59 10.31
C ALA A 279 -3.30 7.18 11.57
N LEU A 280 -2.02 6.87 11.83
CA LEU A 280 -1.25 7.47 12.92
C LEU A 280 -1.05 8.97 12.73
N LEU A 281 -0.63 9.40 11.53
CA LEU A 281 -0.41 10.82 11.21
C LEU A 281 -1.69 11.66 11.34
N GLN A 282 -2.84 11.08 11.04
CA GLN A 282 -4.14 11.74 11.22
C GLN A 282 -4.70 11.66 12.65
N GLY A 283 -4.00 11.02 13.59
CA GLY A 283 -4.46 10.87 14.98
C GLY A 283 -5.71 9.99 15.14
N LEU A 284 -5.98 9.11 14.18
CA LEU A 284 -7.19 8.27 14.16
C LEU A 284 -7.05 6.99 15.01
N VAL A 285 -5.86 6.65 15.44
CA VAL A 285 -5.59 5.38 16.13
C VAL A 285 -5.74 5.53 17.64
N PRO A 286 -6.76 4.91 18.25
CA PRO A 286 -6.93 4.88 19.69
C PRO A 286 -5.93 3.91 20.36
N GLY A 287 -6.05 3.73 21.68
CA GLY A 287 -5.33 2.72 22.44
C GLY A 287 -3.99 3.20 23.02
N SER A 288 -3.25 2.25 23.57
CA SER A 288 -2.04 2.48 24.36
C SER A 288 -0.77 2.44 23.50
N ASP A 289 0.30 3.01 24.05
CA ASP A 289 1.65 2.92 23.48
C ASP A 289 2.40 1.68 24.00
N PRO A 290 3.38 1.16 23.22
CA PRO A 290 3.76 1.62 21.85
C PRO A 290 2.73 1.23 20.79
N VAL A 291 2.71 1.97 19.67
CA VAL A 291 1.87 1.61 18.53
C VAL A 291 2.74 0.94 17.45
N CYS A 292 2.33 -0.26 17.02
CA CYS A 292 2.99 -0.99 15.96
C CYS A 292 2.16 -0.94 14.66
N ALA A 293 2.68 -0.28 13.64
CA ALA A 293 2.09 -0.24 12.30
C ALA A 293 2.61 -1.41 11.43
N VAL A 294 1.71 -2.19 10.84
CA VAL A 294 2.07 -3.30 9.94
C VAL A 294 2.24 -2.80 8.52
N LEU A 295 3.47 -2.78 8.02
CA LEU A 295 3.81 -2.42 6.64
C LEU A 295 3.69 -3.65 5.73
N ALA A 296 2.48 -3.98 5.29
CA ALA A 296 2.12 -5.27 4.73
C ALA A 296 2.81 -5.63 3.41
N GLY A 297 3.29 -4.65 2.63
CA GLY A 297 3.98 -4.88 1.37
C GLY A 297 4.67 -3.64 0.82
N GLY A 298 5.57 -3.84 -0.16
CA GLY A 298 6.35 -2.81 -0.82
C GLY A 298 6.33 -2.89 -2.36
N ASN A 299 5.42 -3.65 -2.94
CA ASN A 299 5.34 -3.87 -4.40
C ASN A 299 4.61 -2.71 -5.12
N ILE A 300 5.16 -1.52 -5.00
CA ILE A 300 4.68 -0.34 -5.71
C ILE A 300 5.40 -0.22 -7.06
N ASP A 301 4.66 0.07 -8.14
CA ASP A 301 5.26 0.35 -9.44
C ASP A 301 6.03 1.66 -9.41
N ALA A 302 7.18 1.72 -10.11
CA ALA A 302 8.03 2.91 -10.14
C ALA A 302 7.28 4.16 -10.64
N THR A 303 6.42 4.01 -11.65
CA THR A 303 5.58 5.12 -12.16
C THR A 303 4.56 5.59 -11.11
N THR A 304 3.93 4.67 -10.39
CA THR A 304 3.03 4.98 -9.28
C THR A 304 3.80 5.65 -8.14
N LEU A 305 4.99 5.15 -7.78
CA LEU A 305 5.83 5.75 -6.75
C LEU A 305 6.20 7.20 -7.09
N VAL A 306 6.58 7.49 -8.35
CA VAL A 306 6.86 8.87 -8.80
C VAL A 306 5.62 9.75 -8.64
N SER A 307 4.45 9.28 -9.08
CA SER A 307 3.20 10.06 -9.01
C SER A 307 2.78 10.32 -7.56
N VAL A 308 2.81 9.30 -6.71
CA VAL A 308 2.47 9.41 -5.28
C VAL A 308 3.47 10.31 -4.53
N THR A 309 4.78 10.15 -4.83
CA THR A 309 5.81 11.00 -4.21
C THR A 309 5.60 12.47 -4.59
N ARG A 310 5.34 12.75 -5.88
CA ARG A 310 5.04 14.11 -6.35
C ARG A 310 3.79 14.67 -5.69
N PHE A 311 2.72 13.89 -5.61
CA PHE A 311 1.48 14.28 -4.94
C PHE A 311 1.71 14.58 -3.45
N GLY A 312 2.39 13.70 -2.72
CA GLY A 312 2.69 13.90 -1.30
C GLY A 312 3.61 15.11 -1.03
N LEU A 313 4.57 15.38 -1.92
CA LEU A 313 5.38 16.60 -1.85
C LEU A 313 4.55 17.85 -2.13
N THR A 314 3.62 17.80 -3.07
CA THR A 314 2.68 18.89 -3.36
C THR A 314 1.79 19.19 -2.16
N SER A 315 1.14 18.17 -1.59
CA SER A 315 0.26 18.31 -0.42
C SER A 315 0.98 18.84 0.82
N SER A 316 2.29 18.60 0.91
CA SER A 316 3.14 19.16 2.00
C SER A 316 3.73 20.54 1.69
N GLY A 317 3.36 21.16 0.56
CA GLY A 317 3.88 22.45 0.12
C GLY A 317 5.36 22.44 -0.28
N ARG A 318 5.93 21.26 -0.55
CA ARG A 318 7.35 21.09 -0.94
C ARG A 318 7.56 21.03 -2.45
N TYR A 319 6.47 20.95 -3.21
CA TYR A 319 6.45 20.94 -4.66
C TYR A 319 5.36 21.89 -5.11
N LEU A 320 5.77 23.05 -5.62
CA LEU A 320 4.88 24.15 -6.01
C LEU A 320 4.92 24.31 -7.54
N VAL A 321 3.76 24.31 -8.18
CA VAL A 321 3.62 24.66 -9.58
C VAL A 321 2.88 25.98 -9.70
N VAL A 322 3.49 26.95 -10.38
CA VAL A 322 2.91 28.26 -10.63
C VAL A 322 2.96 28.62 -12.12
N ALA A 323 1.91 29.29 -12.60
CA ALA A 323 1.87 29.93 -13.89
C ALA A 323 1.93 31.45 -13.73
N ILE A 324 2.80 32.10 -14.48
CA ILE A 324 3.06 33.54 -14.42
C ILE A 324 2.94 34.13 -15.81
N MET A 325 2.00 35.07 -15.99
CA MET A 325 1.88 35.83 -17.23
C MET A 325 2.90 36.96 -17.27
N ILE A 326 3.67 37.03 -18.34
CA ILE A 326 4.68 38.05 -18.55
C ILE A 326 4.63 38.62 -19.97
N PRO A 327 5.07 39.86 -20.20
CA PRO A 327 5.30 40.37 -21.55
C PRO A 327 6.31 39.53 -22.31
N ASP A 328 6.06 39.21 -23.59
CA ASP A 328 7.03 38.49 -24.43
C ASP A 328 8.20 39.40 -24.84
N ARG A 329 9.11 39.63 -23.90
CA ARG A 329 10.28 40.48 -24.07
C ARG A 329 11.51 39.82 -23.44
N PRO A 330 12.72 40.05 -24.00
CA PRO A 330 13.97 39.60 -23.40
C PRO A 330 14.10 40.05 -21.92
N GLY A 331 14.59 39.14 -21.06
CA GLY A 331 14.87 39.40 -19.64
C GLY A 331 13.72 39.15 -18.69
N GLN A 332 12.46 38.95 -19.15
CA GLN A 332 11.33 38.76 -18.22
C GLN A 332 11.45 37.43 -17.44
N LEU A 333 11.82 36.34 -18.12
CA LEU A 333 12.04 35.06 -17.44
C LEU A 333 13.20 35.15 -16.44
N ALA A 334 14.28 35.87 -16.75
CA ALA A 334 15.42 36.06 -15.85
C ALA A 334 14.96 36.71 -14.53
N ARG A 335 14.12 37.76 -14.58
CA ARG A 335 13.55 38.40 -13.38
C ARG A 335 12.78 37.45 -12.50
N ILE A 336 11.96 36.54 -13.09
CA ILE A 336 11.22 35.52 -12.31
C ILE A 336 12.22 34.60 -11.61
N VAL A 337 13.23 34.09 -12.33
CA VAL A 337 14.22 33.15 -11.77
C VAL A 337 15.05 33.81 -10.69
N ASP A 338 15.43 35.09 -10.85
CA ASP A 338 16.15 35.87 -9.83
C ASP A 338 15.29 36.03 -8.56
N ALA A 339 14.00 36.35 -8.70
CA ALA A 339 13.07 36.45 -7.57
C ALA A 339 12.89 35.12 -6.84
N VAL A 340 12.77 34.01 -7.58
CA VAL A 340 12.72 32.64 -7.01
C VAL A 340 14.01 32.32 -6.24
N ALA A 341 15.17 32.61 -6.81
CA ALA A 341 16.47 32.40 -6.18
C ALA A 341 16.65 33.25 -4.91
N ALA A 342 16.17 34.51 -4.89
CA ALA A 342 16.19 35.37 -3.72
C ALA A 342 15.40 34.77 -2.54
N GLN A 343 14.34 34.01 -2.81
CA GLN A 343 13.55 33.27 -1.82
C GLN A 343 14.16 31.90 -1.45
N ARG A 344 15.32 31.54 -2.01
CA ARG A 344 16.00 30.24 -1.79
C ARG A 344 15.16 29.02 -2.18
N ALA A 345 14.30 29.17 -3.18
CA ALA A 345 13.61 28.08 -3.82
C ALA A 345 14.42 27.56 -5.02
N ASN A 346 14.36 26.26 -5.29
CA ASN A 346 15.00 25.64 -6.43
C ASN A 346 14.01 25.52 -7.60
N VAL A 347 14.48 25.79 -8.83
CA VAL A 347 13.69 25.61 -10.05
C VAL A 347 13.92 24.22 -10.61
N LEU A 348 12.88 23.37 -10.61
CA LEU A 348 12.94 22.02 -11.14
C LEU A 348 12.65 21.96 -12.64
N SER A 349 11.70 22.76 -13.10
CA SER A 349 11.41 22.90 -14.54
C SER A 349 10.81 24.26 -14.86
N VAL A 350 11.00 24.70 -16.11
CA VAL A 350 10.35 25.87 -16.69
C VAL A 350 9.77 25.47 -18.03
N THR A 351 8.48 25.70 -18.22
CA THR A 351 7.80 25.57 -19.49
C THR A 351 7.31 26.93 -19.95
N HIS A 352 7.63 27.32 -21.17
CA HIS A 352 7.34 28.64 -21.70
C HIS A 352 6.30 28.53 -22.80
N HIS A 353 5.06 28.93 -22.51
CA HIS A 353 3.93 28.87 -23.43
C HIS A 353 3.74 30.22 -24.13
N ARG A 354 3.82 30.25 -25.47
CA ARG A 354 3.62 31.43 -26.30
C ARG A 354 2.26 31.45 -27.00
N GLU A 355 1.57 30.31 -26.94
CA GLU A 355 0.27 30.14 -27.60
C GLU A 355 -0.71 29.49 -26.61
N GLY A 356 -1.95 29.94 -26.61
CA GLY A 356 -3.02 29.41 -25.77
C GLY A 356 -4.24 30.33 -25.72
N ARG A 357 -5.39 29.81 -25.31
CA ARG A 357 -6.66 30.57 -25.29
C ARG A 357 -6.63 31.83 -24.41
N ASN A 358 -5.75 31.88 -23.40
CA ASN A 358 -5.68 32.97 -22.43
C ASN A 358 -4.35 33.74 -22.51
N ILE A 359 -3.55 33.55 -23.56
CA ILE A 359 -2.27 34.23 -23.76
C ILE A 359 -2.47 35.31 -24.83
N GLY A 360 -2.21 36.58 -24.49
CA GLY A 360 -2.29 37.71 -25.41
C GLY A 360 -1.15 37.71 -26.44
N VAL A 361 -1.33 38.40 -27.56
CA VAL A 361 -0.35 38.39 -28.69
C VAL A 361 1.04 38.91 -28.27
N LEU A 362 1.13 39.74 -27.24
CA LEU A 362 2.39 40.31 -26.74
C LEU A 362 2.77 39.75 -25.35
N GLU A 363 2.15 38.64 -24.96
CA GLU A 363 2.33 37.98 -23.67
C GLU A 363 2.76 36.54 -23.85
N THR A 364 3.30 35.98 -22.79
CA THR A 364 3.66 34.57 -22.69
C THR A 364 3.43 34.10 -21.27
N GLU A 365 3.10 32.82 -21.09
CA GLU A 365 2.97 32.20 -19.78
C GLU A 365 4.23 31.38 -19.46
N ALA A 366 4.88 31.70 -18.36
CA ALA A 366 5.94 30.86 -17.80
C ALA A 366 5.35 29.99 -16.69
N GLU A 367 5.31 28.67 -16.93
CA GLU A 367 4.97 27.67 -15.92
C GLU A 367 6.25 27.20 -15.24
N LEU A 368 6.36 27.37 -13.93
CA LEU A 368 7.51 26.94 -13.15
C LEU A 368 7.09 25.87 -12.17
N THR A 369 7.88 24.80 -12.13
CA THR A 369 7.85 23.84 -11.05
C THR A 369 9.00 24.14 -10.09
N LEU A 370 8.68 24.37 -8.83
CA LEU A 370 9.60 24.86 -7.81
C LEU A 370 9.65 23.88 -6.63
N GLU A 371 10.86 23.67 -6.12
CA GLU A 371 11.07 22.99 -4.84
C GLU A 371 11.09 24.01 -3.71
N THR A 372 10.20 23.82 -2.75
CA THR A 372 10.04 24.66 -1.57
C THR A 372 10.26 23.83 -0.30
N ARG A 373 10.35 24.45 0.86
CA ARG A 373 10.56 23.73 2.14
C ARG A 373 9.27 23.17 2.71
N ASP A 374 8.20 23.97 2.64
CA ASP A 374 6.91 23.75 3.24
C ASP A 374 5.87 24.71 2.64
N GLU A 375 4.63 24.62 3.08
CA GLU A 375 3.53 25.45 2.60
C GLU A 375 3.74 26.95 2.94
N GLU A 376 4.32 27.27 4.10
CA GLU A 376 4.63 28.64 4.50
C GLU A 376 5.64 29.27 3.52
N HIS A 377 6.68 28.54 3.15
CA HIS A 377 7.65 28.97 2.15
C HIS A 377 7.03 29.14 0.77
N SER A 378 6.12 28.24 0.36
CA SER A 378 5.37 28.34 -0.89
C SER A 378 4.53 29.62 -0.95
N GLN A 379 3.83 29.94 0.13
CA GLN A 379 3.04 31.18 0.23
C GLN A 379 3.91 32.43 0.23
N ALA A 380 5.03 32.42 0.96
CA ALA A 380 5.97 33.53 0.98
C ALA A 380 6.59 33.78 -0.41
N LEU A 381 6.91 32.72 -1.14
CA LEU A 381 7.44 32.82 -2.50
C LEU A 381 6.40 33.44 -3.46
N ILE A 382 5.14 32.99 -3.42
CA ILE A 382 4.06 33.56 -4.22
C ILE A 382 3.87 35.05 -3.89
N ALA A 383 3.87 35.42 -2.62
CA ALA A 383 3.76 36.83 -2.17
C ALA A 383 4.92 37.68 -2.66
N ALA A 384 6.16 37.15 -2.62
CA ALA A 384 7.34 37.85 -3.11
C ALA A 384 7.29 38.13 -4.61
N LEU A 385 6.89 37.12 -5.40
CA LEU A 385 6.68 37.27 -6.84
C LEU A 385 5.59 38.28 -7.17
N ALA A 386 4.49 38.29 -6.41
CA ALA A 386 3.40 39.25 -6.57
C ALA A 386 3.88 40.66 -6.21
N ALA A 387 4.71 40.85 -5.19
CA ALA A 387 5.30 42.15 -4.80
C ALA A 387 6.21 42.74 -5.90
N GLU A 388 6.86 41.90 -6.73
CA GLU A 388 7.62 42.34 -7.91
C GLU A 388 6.75 42.64 -9.13
N GLY A 389 5.42 42.58 -8.99
CA GLY A 389 4.44 42.90 -10.03
C GLY A 389 4.06 41.73 -10.94
N PHE A 390 4.41 40.48 -10.60
CA PHE A 390 4.02 39.32 -11.36
C PHE A 390 2.60 38.85 -10.99
N ALA A 391 1.79 38.56 -12.00
CA ALA A 391 0.48 37.88 -11.81
C ALA A 391 0.72 36.38 -11.69
N VAL A 392 0.75 35.90 -10.45
CA VAL A 392 1.05 34.48 -10.15
C VAL A 392 -0.25 33.70 -9.94
N ARG A 393 -0.41 32.63 -10.67
CA ARG A 393 -1.51 31.65 -10.50
C ARG A 393 -0.92 30.32 -10.01
N ARG A 394 -1.28 29.92 -8.81
CA ARG A 394 -0.92 28.60 -8.29
C ARG A 394 -1.72 27.53 -9.05
N LEU A 395 -1.04 26.45 -9.47
CA LEU A 395 -1.62 25.32 -10.19
C LEU A 395 -1.78 24.07 -9.30
N THR A 396 -0.95 23.97 -8.25
CA THR A 396 -0.98 22.85 -7.28
C THR A 396 -0.95 23.36 -5.85
#